data_73dee0a5b9f5dd8013348d500de83b99
#
_entry.id   73dee0a5b9f5dd8013348d500de83b99
#
_cell.length_a   1.000
_cell.length_b   1.000
_cell.length_c   1.000
_cell.angle_alpha   90.00
_cell.angle_beta   90.00
_cell.angle_gamma   90.00
#
_symmetry.space_group_name_H-M   'P 1'
#
loop_
_entity.id
_entity.type
_entity.pdbx_description
1 polymer ?
#
loop_
_entity_poly.entity_id
_entity_poly.type
_entity_poly.pdbx_seq_one_letter_code
_entity_poly.pdbx_strand_id
1 'polypeptide(L)'
;DLHSFPTRRSSDLPTGKNDLLKLVDETTGIGLHFIRQSHPRGLGDAVLQAKAFVGNEPFVVMLGDDLMDITNDKAVPLTKQLMDDYAATHASTIAVMKVPHNEVSAYGVIAPQGEGVNGLYSVEKFVEKPAPEEAPSDLAIIGRYLLTPEIFEILEKQTPGAGNEIQLTDAIDTLNKTQRVFAREFKGDRYDVGDKFGFMKTSIDYALKHRSEEHTSELQSHQPI
;
A
#
# COMPACT_ATOMS: atom_id res chain seq x y z
N ASP A 1 32.35 -18.92 -13.54
CA ASP A 1 31.52 -18.33 -14.57
C ASP A 1 30.06 -18.43 -14.17
N LEU A 2 29.56 -17.36 -13.59
CA LEU A 2 28.13 -17.19 -13.32
C LEU A 2 27.44 -16.99 -14.66
N HIS A 3 26.54 -17.88 -14.99
CA HIS A 3 25.76 -17.90 -16.22
C HIS A 3 25.07 -16.55 -16.41
N SER A 4 25.57 -15.76 -17.36
CA SER A 4 24.88 -14.60 -17.88
C SER A 4 23.62 -15.08 -18.57
N PHE A 5 22.45 -14.74 -18.08
CA PHE A 5 21.22 -14.88 -18.82
C PHE A 5 21.37 -14.13 -20.15
N PRO A 6 20.98 -14.72 -21.29
CA PRO A 6 21.07 -14.05 -22.57
C PRO A 6 20.15 -12.81 -22.53
N THR A 7 20.77 -11.64 -22.42
CA THR A 7 20.06 -10.38 -22.64
C THR A 7 19.68 -10.34 -24.13
N ARG A 8 18.40 -10.55 -24.45
CA ARG A 8 17.87 -10.26 -25.78
C ARG A 8 18.13 -8.80 -26.10
N ARG A 9 18.84 -8.53 -27.19
CA ARG A 9 19.04 -7.15 -27.67
C ARG A 9 17.69 -6.60 -28.13
N SER A 10 17.46 -5.30 -27.93
CA SER A 10 16.26 -4.60 -28.42
C SER A 10 16.02 -4.74 -29.91
N SER A 11 17.07 -5.04 -30.72
CA SER A 11 17.00 -5.31 -32.15
C SER A 11 16.28 -6.62 -32.52
N ASP A 12 16.04 -7.53 -31.57
CA ASP A 12 15.49 -8.87 -31.83
C ASP A 12 13.96 -8.93 -31.66
N LEU A 13 13.30 -7.78 -31.41
CA LEU A 13 11.87 -7.71 -31.22
C LEU A 13 11.16 -7.17 -32.46
N PRO A 14 9.99 -7.75 -32.83
CA PRO A 14 9.17 -7.21 -33.92
C PRO A 14 8.80 -5.76 -33.68
N THR A 15 8.82 -4.94 -34.73
CA THR A 15 8.31 -3.57 -34.75
C THR A 15 6.92 -3.50 -34.14
N GLY A 16 6.75 -2.72 -33.05
CA GLY A 16 5.48 -2.59 -32.29
C GLY A 16 5.56 -2.99 -30.83
N LYS A 17 6.70 -3.57 -30.35
CA LYS A 17 6.89 -3.91 -28.93
C LYS A 17 7.79 -2.92 -28.18
N ASN A 18 8.15 -1.78 -28.79
CA ASN A 18 9.02 -0.80 -28.17
C ASN A 18 8.41 -0.15 -26.90
N ASP A 19 7.08 0.01 -26.88
CA ASP A 19 6.40 0.55 -25.71
C ASP A 19 6.40 -0.42 -24.52
N LEU A 20 6.21 -1.72 -24.80
CA LEU A 20 6.34 -2.78 -23.79
C LEU A 20 7.78 -2.90 -23.26
N LEU A 21 8.79 -2.74 -24.13
CA LEU A 21 10.18 -2.72 -23.72
C LEU A 21 10.49 -1.53 -22.84
N LYS A 22 10.01 -0.34 -23.22
CA LYS A 22 10.19 0.87 -22.44
C LYS A 22 9.58 0.72 -21.04
N LEU A 23 8.38 0.16 -20.95
CA LEU A 23 7.74 -0.13 -19.67
C LEU A 23 8.54 -1.11 -18.81
N VAL A 24 9.11 -2.17 -19.42
CA VAL A 24 9.99 -3.13 -18.73
C VAL A 24 11.29 -2.46 -18.30
N ASP A 25 11.91 -1.65 -19.14
CA ASP A 25 13.16 -0.94 -18.83
C ASP A 25 12.95 0.09 -17.69
N GLU A 26 11.81 0.79 -17.67
CA GLU A 26 11.44 1.71 -16.60
C GLU A 26 11.28 0.99 -15.25
N THR A 27 10.74 -0.23 -15.25
CA THR A 27 10.57 -1.04 -14.04
C THR A 27 11.84 -1.76 -13.59
N THR A 28 12.71 -2.16 -14.52
CA THR A 28 13.97 -2.86 -14.20
C THR A 28 15.10 -1.93 -13.72
N GLY A 29 14.96 -0.61 -13.95
CA GLY A 29 15.89 0.40 -13.43
C GLY A 29 15.80 0.64 -11.92
N ILE A 30 14.83 0.04 -11.23
CA ILE A 30 14.65 0.17 -9.78
C ILE A 30 15.62 -0.77 -9.06
N GLY A 31 16.38 -0.23 -8.09
CA GLY A 31 17.21 -1.05 -7.21
C GLY A 31 16.35 -1.94 -6.31
N LEU A 32 16.37 -3.26 -6.54
CA LEU A 32 15.60 -4.23 -5.77
C LEU A 32 16.51 -4.99 -4.80
N HIS A 33 16.07 -5.08 -3.54
CA HIS A 33 16.67 -5.90 -2.52
C HIS A 33 15.63 -6.88 -1.96
N PHE A 34 15.97 -8.16 -1.93
CA PHE A 34 15.09 -9.20 -1.42
C PHE A 34 15.48 -9.57 0.00
N ILE A 35 14.54 -9.40 0.93
CA ILE A 35 14.71 -9.78 2.33
C ILE A 35 13.70 -10.89 2.64
N ARG A 36 14.20 -12.01 3.14
CA ARG A 36 13.35 -13.18 3.41
C ARG A 36 12.87 -13.17 4.85
N GLN A 37 11.56 -13.27 5.04
CA GLN A 37 10.96 -13.69 6.30
C GLN A 37 11.04 -15.23 6.39
N SER A 38 11.87 -15.77 7.27
CA SER A 38 12.10 -17.21 7.37
C SER A 38 10.89 -17.98 7.92
N HIS A 39 10.11 -17.34 8.79
CA HIS A 39 8.90 -17.88 9.38
C HIS A 39 7.79 -16.84 9.31
N PRO A 40 6.60 -17.16 8.78
CA PRO A 40 5.48 -16.22 8.69
C PRO A 40 4.88 -15.98 10.08
N ARG A 41 5.32 -14.92 10.75
CA ARG A 41 4.86 -14.54 12.10
C ARG A 41 4.04 -13.25 12.11
N GLY A 42 3.45 -12.89 10.98
CA GLY A 42 2.62 -11.72 10.82
C GLY A 42 3.30 -10.56 10.10
N LEU A 43 2.52 -9.52 9.80
CA LEU A 43 2.97 -8.36 9.03
C LEU A 43 4.03 -7.54 9.78
N GLY A 44 3.88 -7.37 11.10
CA GLY A 44 4.87 -6.66 11.91
C GLY A 44 6.24 -7.33 11.86
N ASP A 45 6.27 -8.67 11.93
CA ASP A 45 7.53 -9.42 11.79
C ASP A 45 8.13 -9.27 10.38
N ALA A 46 7.32 -9.27 9.33
CA ALA A 46 7.79 -9.03 7.97
C ALA A 46 8.45 -7.64 7.83
N VAL A 47 7.84 -6.61 8.39
CA VAL A 47 8.41 -5.26 8.43
C VAL A 47 9.70 -5.22 9.24
N LEU A 48 9.76 -5.93 10.36
CA LEU A 48 10.96 -6.01 11.21
C LEU A 48 12.17 -6.56 10.46
N GLN A 49 11.97 -7.52 9.53
CA GLN A 49 13.08 -8.06 8.74
C GLN A 49 13.79 -6.99 7.89
N ALA A 50 13.13 -5.89 7.56
CA ALA A 50 13.72 -4.81 6.79
C ALA A 50 14.59 -3.86 7.64
N LYS A 51 14.61 -3.96 8.98
CA LYS A 51 15.30 -3.04 9.89
C LYS A 51 16.76 -2.76 9.48
N ALA A 52 17.53 -3.81 9.22
CA ALA A 52 18.95 -3.66 8.90
C ALA A 52 19.19 -2.97 7.53
N PHE A 53 18.23 -3.07 6.62
CA PHE A 53 18.29 -2.43 5.32
C PHE A 53 17.83 -0.96 5.38
N VAL A 54 16.74 -0.69 6.09
CA VAL A 54 16.16 0.65 6.25
C VAL A 54 17.05 1.55 7.12
N GLY A 55 17.68 0.97 8.13
CA GLY A 55 18.49 1.74 9.07
C GLY A 55 17.63 2.70 9.91
N ASN A 56 18.02 3.98 9.92
CA ASN A 56 17.39 5.01 10.74
C ASN A 56 16.62 6.05 9.90
N GLU A 57 16.11 5.64 8.74
CA GLU A 57 15.37 6.50 7.84
C GLU A 57 13.85 6.23 7.91
N PRO A 58 12.99 7.22 7.66
CA PRO A 58 11.57 6.97 7.44
C PRO A 58 11.39 6.15 6.15
N PHE A 59 10.41 5.27 6.15
CA PHE A 59 10.20 4.34 5.04
C PHE A 59 8.72 4.11 4.74
N VAL A 60 8.44 3.69 3.53
CA VAL A 60 7.10 3.34 3.10
C VAL A 60 6.93 1.82 3.08
N VAL A 61 5.85 1.34 3.68
CA VAL A 61 5.38 -0.03 3.53
C VAL A 61 4.24 -0.06 2.54
N MET A 62 4.33 -0.96 1.55
CA MET A 62 3.31 -1.17 0.53
C MET A 62 2.99 -2.65 0.47
N LEU A 63 1.74 -3.01 0.79
CA LEU A 63 1.29 -4.40 0.64
C LEU A 63 1.07 -4.69 -0.84
N GLY A 64 1.64 -5.79 -1.32
CA GLY A 64 1.65 -6.14 -2.75
C GLY A 64 0.30 -6.63 -3.28
N ASP A 65 -0.59 -7.04 -2.39
CA ASP A 65 -1.94 -7.50 -2.66
C ASP A 65 -3.02 -6.41 -2.55
N ASP A 66 -2.62 -5.18 -2.25
CA ASP A 66 -3.52 -4.05 -2.03
C ASP A 66 -3.25 -2.94 -3.06
N LEU A 67 -4.04 -2.93 -4.15
CA LEU A 67 -3.87 -2.01 -5.25
C LEU A 67 -4.74 -0.76 -5.05
N MET A 68 -4.13 0.41 -5.19
CA MET A 68 -4.78 1.71 -5.07
C MET A 68 -4.88 2.34 -6.46
N ASP A 69 -6.09 2.48 -6.96
CA ASP A 69 -6.37 3.13 -8.24
C ASP A 69 -6.82 4.58 -8.01
N ILE A 70 -6.19 5.50 -8.71
CA ILE A 70 -6.57 6.89 -8.73
C ILE A 70 -7.34 7.13 -10.05
N THR A 71 -8.64 7.30 -9.93
CA THR A 71 -9.59 7.34 -11.05
C THR A 71 -9.48 8.57 -11.97
N ASN A 72 -8.53 9.46 -11.73
CA ASN A 72 -8.27 10.58 -12.64
C ASN A 72 -6.77 10.95 -12.65
N ASP A 73 -6.27 11.32 -13.81
CA ASP A 73 -4.86 11.68 -14.06
C ASP A 73 -4.35 12.88 -13.23
N LYS A 74 -5.24 13.58 -12.53
CA LYS A 74 -4.92 14.73 -11.68
C LYS A 74 -4.86 14.37 -10.19
N ALA A 75 -5.25 13.15 -9.83
CA ALA A 75 -5.21 12.73 -8.44
C ALA A 75 -3.76 12.47 -8.00
N VAL A 76 -3.42 12.93 -6.82
CA VAL A 76 -2.11 12.68 -6.23
C VAL A 76 -2.07 11.23 -5.74
N PRO A 77 -1.07 10.42 -6.15
CA PRO A 77 -0.93 9.04 -5.66
C PRO A 77 -0.90 8.98 -4.14
N LEU A 78 -1.55 7.96 -3.56
CA LEU A 78 -1.66 7.81 -2.11
C LEU A 78 -0.30 7.84 -1.41
N THR A 79 0.70 7.14 -1.94
CA THR A 79 2.07 7.14 -1.39
C THR A 79 2.65 8.56 -1.35
N LYS A 80 2.42 9.36 -2.39
CA LYS A 80 2.85 10.77 -2.42
C LYS A 80 2.13 11.61 -1.36
N GLN A 81 0.83 11.36 -1.14
CA GLN A 81 0.09 12.05 -0.06
C GLN A 81 0.70 11.73 1.31
N LEU A 82 1.03 10.45 1.59
CA LEU A 82 1.71 10.07 2.85
C LEU A 82 3.08 10.76 3.00
N MET A 83 3.84 10.88 1.91
CA MET A 83 5.13 11.58 1.92
C MET A 83 4.96 13.08 2.18
N ASP A 84 3.94 13.72 1.61
CA ASP A 84 3.63 15.13 1.85
C ASP A 84 3.18 15.38 3.30
N ASP A 85 2.37 14.47 3.84
CA ASP A 85 1.96 14.51 5.25
C ASP A 85 3.17 14.37 6.17
N TYR A 86 4.07 13.43 5.87
CA TYR A 86 5.32 13.29 6.63
C TYR A 86 6.20 14.54 6.53
N ALA A 87 6.35 15.13 5.35
CA ALA A 87 7.12 16.35 5.18
C ALA A 87 6.57 17.51 6.01
N ALA A 88 5.25 17.54 6.24
CA ALA A 88 4.59 18.57 7.04
C ALA A 88 4.60 18.27 8.54
N THR A 89 4.54 17.01 8.94
CA THR A 89 4.31 16.60 10.34
C THR A 89 5.52 15.95 11.01
N HIS A 90 6.46 15.42 10.22
CA HIS A 90 7.57 14.56 10.67
C HIS A 90 7.12 13.37 11.51
N ALA A 91 5.91 12.85 11.25
CA ALA A 91 5.29 11.76 11.99
C ALA A 91 4.85 10.64 11.08
N SER A 92 4.82 9.41 11.60
CA SER A 92 4.26 8.27 10.90
C SER A 92 2.83 8.56 10.45
N THR A 93 2.50 8.19 9.22
CA THR A 93 1.17 8.37 8.65
C THR A 93 0.73 7.07 7.96
N ILE A 94 -0.45 6.60 8.28
CA ILE A 94 -1.03 5.40 7.68
C ILE A 94 -2.21 5.74 6.79
N ALA A 95 -2.45 4.94 5.77
CA ALA A 95 -3.62 5.11 4.93
C ALA A 95 -4.83 4.40 5.53
N VAL A 96 -5.97 5.07 5.49
CA VAL A 96 -7.27 4.52 5.89
C VAL A 96 -8.31 4.78 4.83
N MET A 97 -9.37 3.97 4.83
CA MET A 97 -10.52 4.10 3.93
C MET A 97 -11.80 3.78 4.69
N LYS A 98 -12.90 4.43 4.34
CA LYS A 98 -14.20 4.05 4.86
C LYS A 98 -14.66 2.73 4.26
N VAL A 99 -15.03 1.80 5.11
CA VAL A 99 -15.59 0.50 4.74
C VAL A 99 -16.99 0.33 5.32
N PRO A 100 -17.81 -0.56 4.78
CA PRO A 100 -19.07 -0.93 5.41
C PRO A 100 -18.84 -1.44 6.84
N HIS A 101 -19.68 -1.00 7.78
CA HIS A 101 -19.53 -1.34 9.21
C HIS A 101 -19.44 -2.84 9.49
N ASN A 102 -20.13 -3.65 8.73
CA ASN A 102 -20.10 -5.12 8.85
C ASN A 102 -18.79 -5.75 8.34
N GLU A 103 -17.90 -4.99 7.71
CA GLU A 103 -16.63 -5.47 7.18
C GLU A 103 -15.43 -5.06 8.05
N VAL A 104 -15.63 -4.20 9.07
CA VAL A 104 -14.52 -3.67 9.90
C VAL A 104 -13.68 -4.75 10.58
N SER A 105 -14.29 -5.90 10.89
CA SER A 105 -13.58 -7.04 11.51
C SER A 105 -12.52 -7.71 10.63
N ALA A 106 -12.47 -7.36 9.34
CA ALA A 106 -11.42 -7.83 8.44
C ALA A 106 -10.13 -6.98 8.54
N TYR A 107 -10.20 -5.79 9.16
CA TYR A 107 -9.16 -4.77 9.13
C TYR A 107 -8.72 -4.32 10.51
N GLY A 108 -7.54 -3.71 10.59
CA GLY A 108 -7.28 -2.76 11.66
C GLY A 108 -8.13 -1.50 11.46
N VAL A 109 -8.63 -0.92 12.55
CA VAL A 109 -9.52 0.25 12.53
C VAL A 109 -8.96 1.34 13.42
N ILE A 110 -9.11 2.59 13.04
CA ILE A 110 -8.67 3.74 13.85
C ILE A 110 -9.83 4.31 14.68
N ALA A 111 -9.50 4.82 15.87
CA ALA A 111 -10.33 5.77 16.60
C ALA A 111 -9.83 7.19 16.26
N PRO A 112 -10.54 7.96 15.41
CA PRO A 112 -10.09 9.30 15.07
C PRO A 112 -10.31 10.25 16.25
N GLN A 113 -9.35 11.16 16.48
CA GLN A 113 -9.48 12.23 17.45
C GLN A 113 -10.08 13.48 16.77
N GLY A 114 -11.40 13.59 16.82
CA GLY A 114 -12.15 14.67 16.17
C GLY A 114 -12.29 14.51 14.66
N GLU A 115 -12.63 15.59 13.99
CA GLU A 115 -12.77 15.61 12.52
C GLU A 115 -11.43 15.77 11.82
N GLY A 116 -11.23 15.02 10.72
CA GLY A 116 -10.03 15.12 9.92
C GLY A 116 -9.96 16.46 9.17
N VAL A 117 -8.77 17.01 9.06
CA VAL A 117 -8.52 18.23 8.27
C VAL A 117 -7.95 17.80 6.91
N ASN A 118 -8.67 18.12 5.84
CA ASN A 118 -8.29 17.71 4.47
C ASN A 118 -8.03 16.20 4.33
N GLY A 119 -8.78 15.36 5.06
CA GLY A 119 -8.63 13.91 5.06
C GLY A 119 -7.45 13.37 5.88
N LEU A 120 -6.77 14.22 6.65
CA LEU A 120 -5.75 13.82 7.62
C LEU A 120 -6.35 13.86 9.03
N TYR A 121 -6.31 12.74 9.73
CA TYR A 121 -6.85 12.55 11.07
C TYR A 121 -5.72 12.42 12.10
N SER A 122 -5.86 13.05 13.24
CA SER A 122 -5.19 12.61 14.47
C SER A 122 -5.85 11.35 14.98
N VAL A 123 -5.07 10.40 15.48
CA VAL A 123 -5.59 9.10 15.92
C VAL A 123 -5.42 8.97 17.43
N GLU A 124 -6.49 8.57 18.12
CA GLU A 124 -6.46 8.26 19.55
C GLU A 124 -5.96 6.83 19.77
N LYS A 125 -6.47 5.88 18.99
CA LYS A 125 -6.19 4.44 19.16
C LYS A 125 -6.27 3.70 17.83
N PHE A 126 -5.50 2.62 17.73
CA PHE A 126 -5.57 1.63 16.67
C PHE A 126 -6.07 0.30 17.24
N VAL A 127 -7.02 -0.35 16.59
CA VAL A 127 -7.61 -1.62 17.05
C VAL A 127 -7.55 -2.62 15.92
N GLU A 128 -6.86 -3.74 16.14
CA GLU A 128 -6.76 -4.82 15.16
C GLU A 128 -8.01 -5.69 15.18
N LYS A 129 -8.69 -5.79 14.03
CA LYS A 129 -9.84 -6.66 13.78
C LYS A 129 -10.92 -6.61 14.87
N PRO A 130 -11.46 -5.44 15.20
CA PRO A 130 -12.49 -5.33 16.21
C PRO A 130 -13.77 -6.06 15.78
N ALA A 131 -14.56 -6.55 16.74
CA ALA A 131 -15.94 -6.90 16.45
C ALA A 131 -16.71 -5.64 15.99
N PRO A 132 -17.68 -5.75 15.06
CA PRO A 132 -18.40 -4.58 14.55
C PRO A 132 -18.97 -3.70 15.67
N GLU A 133 -19.54 -4.29 16.69
CA GLU A 133 -20.13 -3.61 17.86
C GLU A 133 -19.08 -2.90 18.75
N GLU A 134 -17.79 -3.25 18.62
CA GLU A 134 -16.67 -2.67 19.37
C GLU A 134 -15.81 -1.75 18.51
N ALA A 135 -16.07 -1.70 17.20
CA ALA A 135 -15.28 -0.91 16.27
C ALA A 135 -15.42 0.60 16.57
N PRO A 136 -14.32 1.32 16.77
CA PRO A 136 -14.37 2.74 17.13
C PRO A 136 -14.81 3.64 15.99
N SER A 137 -14.72 3.16 14.74
CA SER A 137 -15.16 3.87 13.54
C SER A 137 -15.25 2.92 12.35
N ASP A 138 -15.62 3.44 11.17
CA ASP A 138 -15.59 2.72 9.90
C ASP A 138 -14.32 3.02 9.07
N LEU A 139 -13.30 3.65 9.69
CA LEU A 139 -12.03 3.97 9.03
C LEU A 139 -11.06 2.81 9.18
N ALA A 140 -11.03 1.97 8.17
CA ALA A 140 -10.18 0.79 8.09
C ALA A 140 -8.77 1.12 7.57
N ILE A 141 -7.77 0.50 8.16
CA ILE A 141 -6.37 0.60 7.72
C ILE A 141 -6.22 -0.17 6.41
N ILE A 142 -5.57 0.43 5.44
CA ILE A 142 -5.28 -0.17 4.14
C ILE A 142 -3.78 -0.23 3.88
N GLY A 143 -3.36 -1.01 2.91
CA GLY A 143 -1.99 -1.48 2.69
C GLY A 143 -0.94 -0.45 2.30
N ARG A 144 -1.00 0.77 2.85
CA ARG A 144 -0.02 1.84 2.65
C ARG A 144 0.31 2.53 3.95
N TYR A 145 1.59 2.56 4.31
CA TYR A 145 2.09 3.16 5.54
C TYR A 145 3.36 3.94 5.25
N LEU A 146 3.51 5.09 5.85
CA LEU A 146 4.80 5.75 6.02
C LEU A 146 5.15 5.71 7.50
N LEU A 147 6.23 5.04 7.84
CA LEU A 147 6.64 4.77 9.21
C LEU A 147 7.99 5.40 9.52
N THR A 148 8.17 5.83 10.74
CA THR A 148 9.45 6.24 11.27
C THR A 148 10.21 5.05 11.88
N PRO A 149 11.55 5.09 11.94
CA PRO A 149 12.36 3.92 12.32
C PRO A 149 12.13 3.45 13.77
N GLU A 150 11.55 4.28 14.64
CA GLU A 150 11.21 3.91 16.02
C GLU A 150 10.24 2.73 16.10
N ILE A 151 9.49 2.46 15.04
CA ILE A 151 8.62 1.28 14.96
C ILE A 151 9.41 -0.02 15.15
N PHE A 152 10.67 -0.07 14.70
CA PHE A 152 11.48 -1.28 14.81
C PHE A 152 11.80 -1.66 16.26
N GLU A 153 12.04 -0.68 17.13
CA GLU A 153 12.29 -0.96 18.55
C GLU A 153 11.05 -1.53 19.25
N ILE A 154 9.87 -1.13 18.81
CA ILE A 154 8.59 -1.64 19.31
C ILE A 154 8.40 -3.07 18.81
N LEU A 155 8.56 -3.32 17.50
CA LEU A 155 8.40 -4.63 16.89
C LEU A 155 9.37 -5.68 17.47
N GLU A 156 10.59 -5.30 17.84
CA GLU A 156 11.56 -6.20 18.49
C GLU A 156 11.10 -6.71 19.86
N LYS A 157 10.32 -5.90 20.57
CA LYS A 157 9.86 -6.20 21.94
C LYS A 157 8.43 -6.74 21.98
N GLN A 158 7.73 -6.67 20.83
CA GLN A 158 6.31 -7.02 20.77
C GLN A 158 6.10 -8.53 20.93
N THR A 159 5.16 -8.90 21.77
CA THR A 159 4.67 -10.26 21.88
C THR A 159 3.57 -10.52 20.85
N PRO A 160 3.40 -11.78 20.38
CA PRO A 160 2.32 -12.11 19.48
C PRO A 160 0.93 -11.71 20.03
N GLY A 161 0.13 -11.09 19.20
CA GLY A 161 -1.25 -10.67 19.47
C GLY A 161 -2.28 -11.58 18.82
N ALA A 162 -3.30 -10.98 18.21
CA ALA A 162 -4.36 -11.69 17.50
C ALA A 162 -3.80 -12.69 16.48
N GLY A 163 -4.33 -13.90 16.43
CA GLY A 163 -3.85 -14.96 15.52
C GLY A 163 -2.47 -15.52 15.86
N ASN A 164 -1.90 -15.23 17.03
CA ASN A 164 -0.52 -15.57 17.41
C ASN A 164 0.52 -14.94 16.45
N GLU A 165 0.24 -13.75 15.95
CA GLU A 165 1.08 -13.00 15.01
C GLU A 165 1.60 -11.71 15.63
N ILE A 166 2.74 -11.23 15.13
CA ILE A 166 3.24 -9.88 15.41
C ILE A 166 2.48 -8.91 14.50
N GLN A 167 1.43 -8.30 15.05
CA GLN A 167 0.56 -7.39 14.31
C GLN A 167 1.20 -6.00 14.16
N LEU A 168 1.22 -5.48 12.94
CA LEU A 168 1.73 -4.13 12.67
C LEU A 168 0.84 -3.06 13.32
N THR A 169 -0.47 -3.28 13.33
CA THR A 169 -1.45 -2.37 13.96
C THR A 169 -1.17 -2.17 15.44
N ASP A 170 -0.85 -3.24 16.18
CA ASP A 170 -0.54 -3.17 17.61
C ASP A 170 0.77 -2.39 17.86
N ALA A 171 1.75 -2.57 16.96
CA ALA A 171 2.99 -1.80 17.02
C ALA A 171 2.75 -0.31 16.78
N ILE A 172 1.90 0.02 15.82
CA ILE A 172 1.51 1.40 15.50
C ILE A 172 0.74 2.03 16.67
N ASP A 173 -0.16 1.28 17.33
CA ASP A 173 -0.85 1.76 18.54
C ASP A 173 0.15 2.05 19.67
N THR A 174 1.16 1.21 19.83
CA THR A 174 2.20 1.44 20.81
C THR A 174 3.07 2.64 20.45
N LEU A 175 3.42 2.80 19.17
CA LEU A 175 4.14 3.97 18.67
C LEU A 175 3.36 5.27 18.94
N ASN A 176 2.05 5.26 18.72
CA ASN A 176 1.17 6.41 18.94
C ASN A 176 1.13 6.90 20.39
N LYS A 177 1.50 6.06 21.37
CA LYS A 177 1.62 6.44 22.78
C LYS A 177 2.87 7.27 23.09
N THR A 178 3.89 7.16 22.26
CA THR A 178 5.19 7.82 22.45
C THR A 178 5.42 8.97 21.46
N GLN A 179 4.90 8.85 20.26
CA GLN A 179 4.91 9.91 19.25
C GLN A 179 3.60 9.85 18.45
N ARG A 180 3.15 11.01 17.97
CA ARG A 180 1.88 11.09 17.25
C ARG A 180 1.93 10.31 15.93
N VAL A 181 0.88 9.53 15.66
CA VAL A 181 0.65 8.89 14.37
C VAL A 181 -0.62 9.46 13.74
N PHE A 182 -0.55 9.78 12.45
CA PHE A 182 -1.69 10.29 11.69
C PHE A 182 -2.29 9.22 10.79
N ALA A 183 -3.53 9.45 10.37
CA ALA A 183 -4.19 8.63 9.37
C ALA A 183 -4.66 9.49 8.19
N ARG A 184 -4.30 9.11 6.96
CA ARG A 184 -4.72 9.73 5.70
C ARG A 184 -5.88 8.95 5.09
N GLU A 185 -7.05 9.59 4.95
CA GLU A 185 -8.18 9.02 4.25
C GLU A 185 -7.92 8.98 2.73
N PHE A 186 -7.92 7.78 2.17
CA PHE A 186 -7.84 7.55 0.74
C PHE A 186 -9.21 7.71 0.08
N LYS A 187 -9.22 8.45 -1.03
CA LYS A 187 -10.39 8.64 -1.89
C LYS A 187 -10.07 8.12 -3.29
N GLY A 188 -10.46 6.90 -3.55
CA GLY A 188 -10.22 6.22 -4.82
C GLY A 188 -10.70 4.77 -4.74
N ASP A 189 -10.48 4.02 -5.79
CA ASP A 189 -10.82 2.61 -5.84
C ASP A 189 -9.68 1.78 -5.26
N ARG A 190 -10.01 0.93 -4.30
CA ARG A 190 -9.11 -0.07 -3.72
C ARG A 190 -9.47 -1.45 -4.24
N TYR A 191 -8.47 -2.19 -4.67
CA TYR A 191 -8.61 -3.57 -5.11
C TYR A 191 -7.76 -4.47 -4.23
N ASP A 192 -8.42 -5.40 -3.55
CA ASP A 192 -7.78 -6.46 -2.78
C ASP A 192 -7.58 -7.68 -3.67
N VAL A 193 -6.33 -8.02 -3.97
CA VAL A 193 -5.97 -9.18 -4.80
C VAL A 193 -5.38 -10.32 -3.99
N GLY A 194 -5.46 -10.26 -2.67
CA GLY A 194 -4.97 -11.29 -1.74
C GLY A 194 -5.79 -12.57 -1.75
N ASP A 195 -7.04 -12.52 -2.21
CA ASP A 195 -7.88 -13.70 -2.40
C ASP A 195 -8.22 -13.95 -3.88
N LYS A 196 -8.72 -15.15 -4.18
CA LYS A 196 -9.00 -15.57 -5.57
C LYS A 196 -10.11 -14.75 -6.21
N PHE A 197 -11.14 -14.37 -5.45
CA PHE A 197 -12.27 -13.60 -5.97
C PHE A 197 -11.85 -12.16 -6.25
N GLY A 198 -11.17 -11.52 -5.30
CA GLY A 198 -10.61 -10.19 -5.45
C GLY A 198 -9.66 -10.09 -6.64
N PHE A 199 -8.75 -11.07 -6.81
CA PHE A 199 -7.86 -11.15 -7.96
C PHE A 199 -8.62 -11.23 -9.29
N MET A 200 -9.63 -12.11 -9.40
CA MET A 200 -10.44 -12.26 -10.62
C MET A 200 -11.24 -10.99 -10.92
N LYS A 201 -11.90 -10.43 -9.93
CA LYS A 201 -12.65 -9.17 -10.06
C LYS A 201 -11.76 -8.04 -10.57
N THR A 202 -10.63 -7.83 -9.92
CA THR A 202 -9.65 -6.80 -10.29
C THR A 202 -9.15 -6.99 -11.73
N SER A 203 -8.81 -8.22 -12.11
CA SER A 203 -8.36 -8.53 -13.47
C SER A 203 -9.40 -8.18 -14.53
N ILE A 204 -10.68 -8.44 -14.25
CA ILE A 204 -11.79 -8.11 -15.16
C ILE A 204 -11.97 -6.58 -15.23
N ASP A 205 -11.98 -5.89 -14.09
CA ASP A 205 -12.17 -4.45 -14.03
C ASP A 205 -11.07 -3.70 -14.81
N TYR A 206 -9.80 -4.10 -14.61
CA TYR A 206 -8.67 -3.53 -15.36
C TYR A 206 -8.73 -3.86 -16.86
N ALA A 207 -9.09 -5.09 -17.24
CA ALA A 207 -9.24 -5.46 -18.64
C ALA A 207 -10.33 -4.65 -19.33
N LEU A 208 -11.44 -4.34 -18.65
CA LEU A 208 -12.51 -3.49 -19.19
C LEU A 208 -12.07 -2.03 -19.32
N LYS A 209 -11.31 -1.50 -18.35
CA LYS A 209 -10.75 -0.14 -18.43
C LYS A 209 -9.82 0.00 -19.65
N HIS A 210 -8.87 -0.91 -19.84
CA HIS A 210 -7.95 -0.87 -20.98
C HIS A 210 -8.66 -0.99 -22.33
N ARG A 211 -9.68 -1.84 -22.44
CA ARG A 211 -10.45 -1.98 -23.69
C ARG A 211 -11.21 -0.71 -24.06
N SER A 212 -11.69 0.05 -23.10
CA SER A 212 -12.36 1.34 -23.37
C SER A 212 -11.37 2.41 -23.87
N GLU A 213 -10.12 2.39 -23.43
CA GLU A 213 -9.05 3.27 -23.89
C GLU A 213 -8.63 2.96 -25.33
N GLU A 214 -8.49 1.67 -25.70
CA GLU A 214 -8.19 1.24 -27.06
C GLU A 214 -9.30 1.67 -28.05
N HIS A 215 -10.57 1.47 -27.71
CA HIS A 215 -11.69 1.91 -28.54
C HIS A 215 -11.79 3.43 -28.71
N THR A 216 -11.44 4.19 -27.68
CA THR A 216 -11.43 5.66 -27.77
C THR A 216 -10.31 6.15 -28.67
N SER A 217 -9.13 5.52 -28.65
CA SER A 217 -8.03 5.87 -29.55
C SER A 217 -8.30 5.50 -31.01
N GLU A 218 -8.96 4.35 -31.29
CA GLU A 218 -9.37 3.95 -32.62
C GLU A 218 -10.43 4.89 -33.23
N LEU A 219 -11.43 5.30 -32.45
CA LEU A 219 -12.45 6.25 -32.91
C LEU A 219 -11.87 7.63 -33.23
N GLN A 220 -10.84 8.07 -32.52
CA GLN A 220 -10.15 9.34 -32.81
C GLN A 220 -9.27 9.26 -34.04
N SER A 221 -8.73 8.07 -34.38
CA SER A 221 -7.90 7.87 -35.58
C SER A 221 -8.71 7.77 -36.89
N HIS A 222 -10.02 7.59 -36.81
CA HIS A 222 -10.93 7.47 -37.94
C HIS A 222 -11.79 8.72 -38.25
N GLN A 223 -11.40 9.90 -37.74
CA GLN A 223 -12.03 11.13 -38.19
C GLN A 223 -11.54 11.45 -39.62
N PRO A 224 -12.43 11.50 -40.63
CA PRO A 224 -12.03 11.86 -41.99
C PRO A 224 -11.62 13.34 -42.03
N ILE A 225 -10.53 13.56 -42.78
CA ILE A 225 -10.01 14.89 -43.13
C ILE A 225 -11.00 15.60 -44.03
#